data_cfed4b7ee537e7a66b2ecb61b81bb056
#
_entry.id   cfed4b7ee537e7a66b2ecb61b81bb056
#
_cell.length_a   1.000
_cell.length_b   1.000
_cell.length_c   1.000
_cell.angle_alpha   90.00
_cell.angle_beta   90.00
_cell.angle_gamma   90.00
#
_symmetry.space_group_name_H-M   'P 1'
#
loop_
_entity.id
_entity.type
_entity.pdbx_description
1 polymer ?
#
loop_
_entity_poly.entity_id
_entity_poly.type
_entity_poly.pdbx_seq_one_letter_code
_entity_poly.pdbx_strand_id
1 'polypeptide(L)'
;IGQFPVTNAEWRRFIAAGAYDDEGWWEGRAAQDWRRGEGTAEGPKQQWRQDRQWFNDDPQRIGNLLREGQITSKQAEEWETIRLMSEDEFEAQLDDWYPAGRQTQPTNWKDPAYNDPAQPVVGICWYEARAYCAWLSAQTGQCWRLPSEAEWEAAARGRKGRRYAWGEDFDAGSCNSFETHVRGTTPVGVFPGGDTPEGLVDMSGNVWEWTSSAYHPYPYAADARREDPEQTDARRVVRGGSWFNGRHGARCAYRSVFDPVFRRNYLGFRVLCVSPIPKR
;
A
#
# COMPACT_ATOMS: atom_id res chain seq x y z
N ILE A 1 -8.93 15.02 3.57
CA ILE A 1 -8.02 13.87 3.53
C ILE A 1 -7.17 13.87 4.81
N GLY A 2 -6.84 12.68 5.33
CA GLY A 2 -6.01 12.53 6.52
C GLY A 2 -4.64 13.19 6.34
N GLN A 3 -4.16 13.85 7.36
CA GLN A 3 -2.85 14.51 7.34
C GLN A 3 -1.72 13.50 7.15
N PHE A 4 -1.83 12.33 7.81
CA PHE A 4 -0.87 11.23 7.80
C PHE A 4 -1.47 9.98 7.18
N PRO A 5 -0.64 9.02 6.70
CA PRO A 5 -1.06 7.64 6.55
C PRO A 5 -1.57 7.08 7.89
N VAL A 6 -2.51 6.13 7.85
CA VAL A 6 -3.00 5.45 9.06
C VAL A 6 -1.84 4.72 9.74
N THR A 7 -1.68 4.96 11.05
CA THR A 7 -0.56 4.43 11.84
C THR A 7 -0.87 3.09 12.50
N ASN A 8 0.16 2.37 12.93
CA ASN A 8 0.01 1.15 13.73
C ASN A 8 -0.75 1.39 15.05
N ALA A 9 -0.60 2.57 15.66
CA ALA A 9 -1.35 2.93 16.87
C ALA A 9 -2.86 3.01 16.61
N GLU A 10 -3.24 3.59 15.48
CA GLU A 10 -4.65 3.67 15.06
C GLU A 10 -5.19 2.31 14.65
N TRP A 11 -4.42 1.53 13.90
CA TRP A 11 -4.80 0.18 13.48
C TRP A 11 -4.98 -0.78 14.67
N ARG A 12 -4.18 -0.62 15.71
CA ARG A 12 -4.31 -1.41 16.95
C ARG A 12 -5.69 -1.26 17.59
N ARG A 13 -6.32 -0.09 17.48
CA ARG A 13 -7.68 0.13 17.96
C ARG A 13 -8.71 -0.66 17.16
N PHE A 14 -8.51 -0.77 15.85
CA PHE A 14 -9.33 -1.57 14.94
C PHE A 14 -9.26 -3.06 15.33
N ILE A 15 -8.05 -3.60 15.54
CA ILE A 15 -7.87 -4.98 16.02
C ILE A 15 -8.51 -5.17 17.40
N ALA A 16 -8.25 -4.27 18.35
CA ALA A 16 -8.76 -4.37 19.71
C ALA A 16 -10.29 -4.28 19.79
N ALA A 17 -10.93 -3.64 18.82
CA ALA A 17 -12.39 -3.60 18.68
C ALA A 17 -12.97 -4.91 18.10
N GLY A 18 -12.15 -5.94 17.85
CA GLY A 18 -12.60 -7.21 17.26
C GLY A 18 -13.05 -7.08 15.79
N ALA A 19 -12.55 -6.07 15.06
CA ALA A 19 -13.08 -5.74 13.75
C ALA A 19 -12.85 -6.82 12.67
N TYR A 20 -11.88 -7.70 12.85
CA TYR A 20 -11.71 -8.88 12.00
C TYR A 20 -12.78 -9.95 12.24
N ASP A 21 -13.45 -9.93 13.41
CA ASP A 21 -14.51 -10.86 13.77
C ASP A 21 -15.89 -10.36 13.34
N ASP A 22 -16.07 -9.05 13.31
CA ASP A 22 -17.34 -8.40 12.94
C ASP A 22 -17.45 -8.25 11.42
N GLU A 23 -18.41 -8.97 10.81
CA GLU A 23 -18.65 -8.95 9.38
C GLU A 23 -19.24 -7.62 8.88
N GLY A 24 -19.82 -6.84 9.75
CA GLY A 24 -20.48 -5.58 9.39
C GLY A 24 -19.56 -4.53 8.77
N TRP A 25 -18.24 -4.66 8.99
CA TRP A 25 -17.24 -3.74 8.40
C TRP A 25 -16.78 -4.14 7.00
N TRP A 26 -17.06 -5.38 6.57
CA TRP A 26 -16.51 -5.95 5.34
C TRP A 26 -17.55 -5.93 4.21
N GLU A 27 -17.68 -4.77 3.56
CA GLU A 27 -18.66 -4.56 2.52
C GLU A 27 -18.33 -5.31 1.22
N GLY A 28 -19.34 -6.01 0.69
CA GLY A 28 -19.27 -6.75 -0.56
C GLY A 28 -18.81 -8.20 -0.39
N ARG A 29 -19.21 -9.05 -1.36
CA ARG A 29 -18.96 -10.48 -1.29
C ARG A 29 -17.47 -10.81 -1.23
N ALA A 30 -16.65 -10.21 -2.07
CA ALA A 30 -15.22 -10.49 -2.10
C ALA A 30 -14.51 -10.14 -0.79
N ALA A 31 -14.91 -9.05 -0.10
CA ALA A 31 -14.38 -8.69 1.20
C ALA A 31 -14.78 -9.71 2.28
N GLN A 32 -16.02 -10.19 2.23
CA GLN A 32 -16.51 -11.24 3.14
C GLN A 32 -15.80 -12.58 2.91
N ASP A 33 -15.59 -12.96 1.64
CA ASP A 33 -14.86 -14.18 1.27
C ASP A 33 -13.41 -14.09 1.78
N TRP A 34 -12.74 -12.97 1.56
CA TRP A 34 -11.39 -12.73 2.07
C TRP A 34 -11.34 -12.78 3.61
N ARG A 35 -12.28 -12.14 4.31
CA ARG A 35 -12.36 -12.18 5.78
C ARG A 35 -12.49 -13.61 6.33
N ARG A 36 -13.20 -14.49 5.61
CA ARG A 36 -13.32 -15.90 5.96
C ARG A 36 -12.07 -16.71 5.67
N GLY A 37 -11.11 -16.16 4.95
CA GLY A 37 -9.86 -16.81 4.59
C GLY A 37 -9.77 -17.28 3.13
N GLU A 38 -10.79 -16.98 2.32
CA GLU A 38 -10.80 -17.34 0.90
C GLU A 38 -9.89 -16.38 0.11
N GLY A 39 -8.95 -16.93 -0.67
CA GLY A 39 -8.03 -16.16 -1.50
C GLY A 39 -6.99 -15.32 -0.75
N THR A 40 -6.85 -15.44 0.55
CA THR A 40 -5.93 -14.63 1.37
C THR A 40 -4.45 -14.88 1.04
N ALA A 41 -4.13 -16.06 0.58
CA ALA A 41 -2.77 -16.47 0.19
C ALA A 41 -2.38 -16.03 -1.22
N GLU A 42 -3.34 -15.86 -2.12
CA GLU A 42 -3.06 -15.72 -3.57
C GLU A 42 -2.35 -14.41 -3.93
N GLY A 43 -2.73 -13.28 -3.33
CA GLY A 43 -2.08 -12.00 -3.62
C GLY A 43 -0.56 -12.02 -3.38
N PRO A 44 -0.08 -12.40 -2.19
CA PRO A 44 1.35 -12.56 -1.93
C PRO A 44 2.03 -13.59 -2.83
N LYS A 45 1.42 -14.76 -3.07
CA LYS A 45 1.99 -15.80 -3.91
C LYS A 45 2.13 -15.36 -5.36
N GLN A 46 1.11 -14.70 -5.90
CA GLN A 46 1.14 -14.18 -7.27
C GLN A 46 2.30 -13.20 -7.47
N GLN A 47 2.58 -12.32 -6.48
CA GLN A 47 3.72 -11.43 -6.56
C GLN A 47 5.05 -12.17 -6.62
N TRP A 48 5.25 -13.18 -5.76
CA TRP A 48 6.46 -13.99 -5.79
C TRP A 48 6.66 -14.72 -7.12
N ARG A 49 5.57 -15.24 -7.71
CA ARG A 49 5.60 -15.85 -9.05
C ARG A 49 6.03 -14.84 -10.11
N GLN A 50 5.50 -13.61 -10.06
CA GLN A 50 5.88 -12.53 -10.98
C GLN A 50 7.34 -12.10 -10.79
N ASP A 51 7.78 -11.90 -9.54
CA ASP A 51 9.16 -11.51 -9.23
C ASP A 51 10.15 -12.61 -9.66
N ARG A 52 9.85 -13.88 -9.38
CA ARG A 52 10.65 -15.01 -9.84
C ARG A 52 10.73 -15.07 -11.37
N GLN A 53 9.61 -14.91 -12.05
CA GLN A 53 9.59 -14.86 -13.51
C GLN A 53 10.44 -13.71 -14.06
N TRP A 54 10.33 -12.53 -13.45
CA TRP A 54 11.12 -11.37 -13.83
C TRP A 54 12.64 -11.60 -13.70
N PHE A 55 13.09 -12.32 -12.68
CA PHE A 55 14.49 -12.73 -12.53
C PHE A 55 14.88 -13.86 -13.49
N ASN A 56 13.96 -14.78 -13.82
CA ASN A 56 14.20 -15.85 -14.78
C ASN A 56 14.33 -15.34 -16.22
N ASP A 57 13.56 -14.28 -16.57
CA ASP A 57 13.65 -13.64 -17.90
C ASP A 57 15.02 -13.00 -18.14
N ASP A 58 15.72 -12.60 -17.11
CA ASP A 58 17.07 -12.04 -17.20
C ASP A 58 17.87 -12.30 -15.90
N PRO A 59 18.61 -13.40 -15.82
CA PRO A 59 19.37 -13.78 -14.62
C PRO A 59 20.44 -12.77 -14.20
N GLN A 60 20.89 -11.86 -15.10
CA GLN A 60 21.87 -10.84 -14.76
C GLN A 60 21.30 -9.72 -13.87
N ARG A 61 19.97 -9.62 -13.77
CA ARG A 61 19.30 -8.58 -12.96
C ARG A 61 19.69 -8.62 -11.50
N ILE A 62 19.79 -9.81 -10.91
CA ILE A 62 20.20 -9.95 -9.48
C ILE A 62 21.59 -9.33 -9.27
N GLY A 63 22.55 -9.67 -10.14
CA GLY A 63 23.90 -9.10 -10.07
C GLY A 63 23.93 -7.59 -10.35
N ASN A 64 23.05 -7.07 -11.21
CA ASN A 64 22.93 -5.64 -11.49
C ASN A 64 22.40 -4.90 -10.26
N LEU A 65 21.29 -5.38 -9.68
CA LEU A 65 20.69 -4.80 -8.47
C LEU A 65 21.67 -4.79 -7.29
N LEU A 66 22.46 -5.86 -7.13
CA LEU A 66 23.49 -5.93 -6.11
C LEU A 66 24.59 -4.87 -6.34
N ARG A 67 25.09 -4.73 -7.57
CA ARG A 67 26.12 -3.74 -7.92
C ARG A 67 25.62 -2.29 -7.75
N GLU A 68 24.35 -2.06 -8.01
CA GLU A 68 23.71 -0.75 -7.83
C GLU A 68 23.33 -0.48 -6.36
N GLY A 69 23.59 -1.44 -5.47
CA GLY A 69 23.23 -1.34 -4.04
C GLY A 69 21.72 -1.36 -3.78
N GLN A 70 20.94 -1.85 -4.74
CA GLN A 70 19.48 -1.94 -4.63
C GLN A 70 19.04 -3.13 -3.77
N ILE A 71 19.86 -4.16 -3.71
CA ILE A 71 19.69 -5.32 -2.82
C ILE A 71 21.00 -5.62 -2.09
N THR A 72 20.90 -6.28 -0.95
CA THR A 72 22.05 -6.76 -0.18
C THR A 72 22.58 -8.08 -0.75
N SER A 73 23.82 -8.48 -0.39
CA SER A 73 24.37 -9.77 -0.77
C SER A 73 23.48 -10.93 -0.32
N LYS A 74 22.93 -10.85 0.90
CA LYS A 74 22.00 -11.84 1.42
C LYS A 74 20.73 -11.96 0.57
N GLN A 75 20.13 -10.83 0.19
CA GLN A 75 18.96 -10.81 -0.69
C GLN A 75 19.29 -11.38 -2.09
N ALA A 76 20.47 -11.10 -2.61
CA ALA A 76 20.91 -11.68 -3.88
C ALA A 76 21.01 -13.21 -3.81
N GLU A 77 21.61 -13.76 -2.75
CA GLU A 77 21.68 -15.21 -2.50
C GLU A 77 20.30 -15.85 -2.36
N GLU A 78 19.39 -15.20 -1.61
CA GLU A 78 18.01 -15.63 -1.45
C GLU A 78 17.27 -15.68 -2.81
N TRP A 79 17.40 -14.64 -3.64
CA TRP A 79 16.78 -14.60 -4.95
C TRP A 79 17.36 -15.63 -5.94
N GLU A 80 18.68 -15.86 -5.91
CA GLU A 80 19.30 -16.92 -6.72
C GLU A 80 18.78 -18.31 -6.29
N THR A 81 18.63 -18.55 -5.00
CA THR A 81 18.06 -19.79 -4.49
C THR A 81 16.63 -19.99 -4.98
N ILE A 82 15.79 -18.97 -4.82
CA ILE A 82 14.37 -19.00 -5.26
C ILE A 82 14.26 -19.19 -6.78
N ARG A 83 15.10 -18.53 -7.54
CA ARG A 83 15.12 -18.63 -9.00
C ARG A 83 15.42 -20.04 -9.48
N LEU A 84 16.33 -20.74 -8.79
CA LEU A 84 16.79 -22.07 -9.15
C LEU A 84 15.91 -23.23 -8.64
N MET A 85 14.93 -22.95 -7.76
CA MET A 85 13.97 -23.95 -7.31
C MET A 85 13.20 -24.53 -8.49
N SER A 86 12.85 -25.81 -8.43
CA SER A 86 11.81 -26.37 -9.31
C SER A 86 10.47 -25.68 -9.06
N GLU A 87 9.50 -25.85 -9.97
CA GLU A 87 8.17 -25.27 -9.78
C GLU A 87 7.48 -25.82 -8.53
N ASP A 88 7.56 -27.15 -8.33
CA ASP A 88 6.96 -27.82 -7.17
C ASP A 88 7.58 -27.35 -5.83
N GLU A 89 8.91 -27.23 -5.77
CA GLU A 89 9.60 -26.70 -4.58
C GLU A 89 9.21 -25.26 -4.30
N PHE A 90 9.13 -24.42 -5.33
CA PHE A 90 8.76 -23.03 -5.19
C PHE A 90 7.30 -22.86 -4.72
N GLU A 91 6.36 -23.60 -5.31
CA GLU A 91 4.96 -23.56 -4.88
C GLU A 91 4.80 -24.09 -3.43
N ALA A 92 5.49 -25.16 -3.07
CA ALA A 92 5.50 -25.66 -1.70
C ALA A 92 6.07 -24.64 -0.71
N GLN A 93 7.12 -23.89 -1.11
CA GLN A 93 7.67 -22.82 -0.30
C GLN A 93 6.69 -21.64 -0.16
N LEU A 94 5.95 -21.33 -1.23
CA LEU A 94 4.89 -20.30 -1.16
C LEU A 94 3.73 -20.72 -0.24
N ASP A 95 3.38 -22.02 -0.23
CA ASP A 95 2.36 -22.56 0.67
C ASP A 95 2.79 -22.47 2.14
N ASP A 96 4.07 -22.70 2.43
CA ASP A 96 4.65 -22.56 3.76
C ASP A 96 4.68 -21.08 4.21
N TRP A 97 5.13 -20.19 3.35
CA TRP A 97 5.20 -18.74 3.68
C TRP A 97 3.84 -18.08 3.78
N TYR A 98 2.89 -18.49 2.95
CA TYR A 98 1.57 -17.89 2.85
C TYR A 98 0.47 -18.94 2.92
N PRO A 99 0.29 -19.57 4.08
CA PRO A 99 -0.78 -20.55 4.25
C PRO A 99 -2.13 -19.87 4.02
N ALA A 100 -3.02 -20.59 3.34
CA ALA A 100 -4.41 -20.16 3.22
C ALA A 100 -5.08 -20.13 4.59
N GLY A 101 -5.95 -19.19 4.80
CA GLY A 101 -6.71 -19.10 6.03
C GLY A 101 -7.07 -17.68 6.44
N ARG A 102 -7.87 -17.62 7.48
CA ARG A 102 -8.37 -16.36 8.02
C ARG A 102 -7.22 -15.50 8.57
N GLN A 103 -7.19 -14.25 8.13
CA GLN A 103 -6.27 -13.25 8.66
C GLN A 103 -6.94 -12.46 9.78
N THR A 104 -6.18 -12.10 10.82
CA THR A 104 -6.68 -11.34 11.99
C THR A 104 -5.78 -10.16 12.34
N GLN A 105 -4.75 -9.93 11.52
CA GLN A 105 -3.78 -8.85 11.71
C GLN A 105 -3.00 -8.62 10.40
N PRO A 106 -2.34 -7.46 10.24
CA PRO A 106 -1.43 -7.20 9.13
C PRO A 106 -0.29 -8.23 9.02
N THR A 107 0.19 -8.52 7.81
CA THR A 107 1.27 -9.50 7.59
C THR A 107 2.52 -9.20 8.43
N ASN A 108 2.90 -7.92 8.53
CA ASN A 108 4.11 -7.50 9.25
C ASN A 108 3.85 -7.05 10.70
N TRP A 109 2.68 -7.40 11.27
CA TRP A 109 2.26 -6.89 12.59
C TRP A 109 3.18 -7.24 13.75
N LYS A 110 3.86 -8.37 13.69
CA LYS A 110 4.81 -8.83 14.71
C LYS A 110 6.27 -8.53 14.40
N ASP A 111 6.54 -7.97 13.22
CA ASP A 111 7.90 -7.64 12.80
C ASP A 111 8.30 -6.29 13.42
N PRO A 112 9.37 -6.26 14.28
CA PRO A 112 9.80 -5.04 14.95
C PRO A 112 10.28 -3.94 13.97
N ALA A 113 10.62 -4.28 12.74
CA ALA A 113 10.96 -3.30 11.73
C ALA A 113 9.77 -2.47 11.23
N TYR A 114 8.53 -2.97 11.43
CA TYR A 114 7.32 -2.37 10.86
C TYR A 114 6.19 -2.13 11.88
N ASN A 115 6.41 -2.36 13.17
CA ASN A 115 5.34 -2.32 14.17
C ASN A 115 5.45 -1.21 15.21
N ASP A 116 6.33 -0.23 15.01
CA ASP A 116 6.36 0.96 15.86
C ASP A 116 5.00 1.68 15.79
N PRO A 117 4.45 2.13 16.93
CA PRO A 117 3.13 2.79 16.98
C PRO A 117 2.97 3.98 16.02
N ALA A 118 4.03 4.73 15.76
CA ALA A 118 4.00 5.92 14.91
C ALA A 118 4.33 5.61 13.42
N GLN A 119 4.74 4.38 13.07
CA GLN A 119 4.90 4.00 11.68
C GLN A 119 3.55 3.79 11.01
N PRO A 120 3.44 4.02 9.67
CA PRO A 120 2.28 3.62 8.89
C PRO A 120 2.00 2.12 9.06
N VAL A 121 0.73 1.75 9.18
CA VAL A 121 0.35 0.35 9.07
C VAL A 121 0.64 -0.15 7.67
N VAL A 122 1.31 -1.30 7.56
CA VAL A 122 1.66 -1.96 6.30
C VAL A 122 1.31 -3.45 6.34
N GLY A 123 1.37 -4.10 5.18
CA GLY A 123 1.00 -5.51 5.10
C GLY A 123 -0.50 -5.74 5.24
N ILE A 124 -1.29 -4.77 4.77
CA ILE A 124 -2.75 -4.84 4.72
C ILE A 124 -3.22 -4.82 3.26
N CYS A 125 -4.31 -5.49 2.97
CA CYS A 125 -4.94 -5.50 1.66
C CYS A 125 -6.00 -4.38 1.53
N TRP A 126 -6.52 -4.21 0.33
CA TRP A 126 -7.53 -3.19 0.04
C TRP A 126 -8.84 -3.39 0.83
N TYR A 127 -9.25 -4.64 1.02
CA TYR A 127 -10.45 -4.95 1.81
C TYR A 127 -10.28 -4.57 3.28
N GLU A 128 -9.09 -4.82 3.86
CA GLU A 128 -8.76 -4.43 5.23
C GLU A 128 -8.81 -2.90 5.40
N ALA A 129 -8.25 -2.15 4.44
CA ALA A 129 -8.27 -0.69 4.46
C ALA A 129 -9.70 -0.13 4.38
N ARG A 130 -10.58 -0.74 3.57
CA ARG A 130 -12.01 -0.38 3.51
C ARG A 130 -12.75 -0.73 4.79
N ALA A 131 -12.51 -1.91 5.34
CA ALA A 131 -13.12 -2.33 6.61
C ALA A 131 -12.75 -1.38 7.76
N TYR A 132 -11.49 -0.91 7.79
CA TYR A 132 -11.06 0.14 8.72
C TYR A 132 -11.86 1.43 8.53
N CYS A 133 -12.06 1.89 7.30
CA CYS A 133 -12.84 3.10 7.01
C CYS A 133 -14.31 2.96 7.49
N ALA A 134 -14.93 1.80 7.25
CA ALA A 134 -16.30 1.52 7.69
C ALA A 134 -16.39 1.53 9.23
N TRP A 135 -15.45 0.85 9.90
CA TRP A 135 -15.35 0.86 11.37
C TRP A 135 -15.13 2.28 11.91
N LEU A 136 -14.20 3.05 11.34
CA LEU A 136 -13.91 4.44 11.78
C LEU A 136 -15.15 5.33 11.60
N SER A 137 -15.91 5.12 10.53
CA SER A 137 -17.16 5.85 10.29
C SER A 137 -18.18 5.60 11.41
N ALA A 138 -18.34 4.35 11.81
CA ALA A 138 -19.23 3.98 12.91
C ALA A 138 -18.75 4.54 14.28
N GLN A 139 -17.43 4.53 14.52
CA GLN A 139 -16.88 5.07 15.76
C GLN A 139 -17.03 6.59 15.91
N THR A 140 -16.97 7.31 14.79
CA THR A 140 -16.94 8.78 14.81
C THR A 140 -18.25 9.45 14.39
N GLY A 141 -19.18 8.70 13.81
CA GLY A 141 -20.41 9.24 13.22
C GLY A 141 -20.17 10.09 11.96
N GLN A 142 -18.96 10.03 11.39
CA GLN A 142 -18.59 10.72 10.15
C GLN A 142 -18.40 9.71 9.03
N CYS A 143 -18.49 10.15 7.78
CA CYS A 143 -18.29 9.28 6.62
C CYS A 143 -16.81 9.26 6.24
N TRP A 144 -16.12 8.16 6.55
CA TRP A 144 -14.73 7.92 6.20
C TRP A 144 -14.63 6.88 5.08
N ARG A 145 -13.75 7.11 4.14
CA ARG A 145 -13.45 6.20 3.04
C ARG A 145 -12.01 6.33 2.57
N LEU A 146 -11.57 5.44 1.71
CA LEU A 146 -10.36 5.66 0.94
C LEU A 146 -10.54 6.87 0.01
N PRO A 147 -9.50 7.68 -0.22
CA PRO A 147 -9.53 8.68 -1.26
C PRO A 147 -9.62 8.00 -2.63
N SER A 148 -10.33 8.59 -3.57
CA SER A 148 -10.14 8.25 -4.99
C SER A 148 -8.74 8.64 -5.44
N GLU A 149 -8.26 8.04 -6.53
CA GLU A 149 -6.97 8.39 -7.10
C GLU A 149 -6.87 9.89 -7.43
N ALA A 150 -7.95 10.46 -7.97
CA ALA A 150 -8.00 11.87 -8.31
C ALA A 150 -7.95 12.79 -7.07
N GLU A 151 -8.65 12.43 -5.99
CA GLU A 151 -8.60 13.17 -4.73
C GLU A 151 -7.24 13.10 -4.08
N TRP A 152 -6.61 11.90 -4.11
CA TRP A 152 -5.26 11.72 -3.60
C TRP A 152 -4.26 12.59 -4.37
N GLU A 153 -4.30 12.53 -5.71
CA GLU A 153 -3.39 13.30 -6.57
C GLU A 153 -3.62 14.82 -6.39
N ALA A 154 -4.86 15.27 -6.34
CA ALA A 154 -5.18 16.68 -6.11
C ALA A 154 -4.63 17.18 -4.76
N ALA A 155 -4.71 16.36 -3.72
CA ALA A 155 -4.15 16.67 -2.41
C ALA A 155 -2.62 16.75 -2.43
N ALA A 156 -1.96 15.79 -3.08
CA ALA A 156 -0.49 15.75 -3.18
C ALA A 156 0.07 16.89 -4.04
N ARG A 157 -0.53 17.15 -5.19
CA ARG A 157 -0.03 18.13 -6.18
C ARG A 157 -0.45 19.56 -5.91
N GLY A 158 -1.56 19.74 -5.19
CA GLY A 158 -2.17 21.04 -5.01
C GLY A 158 -2.57 21.70 -6.35
N ARG A 159 -3.01 22.95 -6.26
CA ARG A 159 -3.46 23.70 -7.46
C ARG A 159 -2.35 24.04 -8.45
N LYS A 160 -1.10 24.04 -8.01
CA LYS A 160 0.08 24.34 -8.86
C LYS A 160 0.61 23.15 -9.63
N GLY A 161 0.12 21.94 -9.33
CA GLY A 161 0.51 20.72 -10.03
C GLY A 161 1.91 20.22 -9.72
N ARG A 162 2.40 20.39 -8.48
CA ARG A 162 3.73 20.00 -8.00
C ARG A 162 4.15 18.60 -8.45
N ARG A 163 5.42 18.43 -8.71
CA ARG A 163 6.01 17.15 -9.09
C ARG A 163 6.17 16.22 -7.88
N TYR A 164 6.65 16.75 -6.76
CA TYR A 164 6.73 16.11 -5.45
C TYR A 164 5.86 16.88 -4.46
N ALA A 165 5.56 16.30 -3.31
CA ALA A 165 4.69 16.92 -2.32
C ALA A 165 5.16 18.33 -1.90
N TRP A 166 6.47 18.57 -1.86
CA TRP A 166 7.10 19.84 -1.48
C TRP A 166 7.40 20.78 -2.65
N GLY A 167 7.49 20.30 -3.90
CA GLY A 167 7.85 21.16 -5.04
C GLY A 167 8.27 20.39 -6.30
N GLU A 168 9.13 21.00 -7.12
CA GLU A 168 9.51 20.47 -8.44
C GLU A 168 10.76 19.59 -8.40
N ASP A 169 11.73 19.93 -7.56
CA ASP A 169 13.01 19.25 -7.54
C ASP A 169 13.02 18.14 -6.47
N PHE A 170 13.64 17.01 -6.81
CA PHE A 170 13.81 15.92 -5.89
C PHE A 170 14.86 16.24 -4.83
N ASP A 171 14.50 16.00 -3.57
CA ASP A 171 15.40 16.05 -2.43
C ASP A 171 15.26 14.78 -1.58
N ALA A 172 16.35 14.01 -1.48
CA ALA A 172 16.39 12.78 -0.70
C ALA A 172 16.21 13.04 0.81
N GLY A 173 16.49 14.23 1.29
CA GLY A 173 16.26 14.64 2.69
C GLY A 173 14.80 14.96 3.00
N SER A 174 13.93 15.00 2.00
CA SER A 174 12.52 15.38 2.14
C SER A 174 11.55 14.21 2.11
N CYS A 175 12.00 12.97 1.89
CA CYS A 175 11.10 11.80 1.92
C CYS A 175 11.85 10.50 2.20
N ASN A 176 11.14 9.50 2.72
CA ASN A 176 11.66 8.15 2.83
C ASN A 176 11.51 7.43 1.49
N SER A 177 12.58 7.39 0.71
CA SER A 177 12.67 6.74 -0.60
C SER A 177 13.88 5.81 -0.65
N PHE A 178 14.08 5.16 -1.79
CA PHE A 178 15.27 4.33 -2.01
C PHE A 178 16.58 5.10 -1.76
N GLU A 179 16.64 6.37 -2.15
CA GLU A 179 17.81 7.24 -2.03
C GLU A 179 18.15 7.60 -0.58
N THR A 180 17.20 7.51 0.35
CA THR A 180 17.45 7.74 1.80
C THR A 180 18.15 6.58 2.49
N HIS A 181 18.18 5.39 1.89
CA HIS A 181 18.82 4.19 2.40
C HIS A 181 18.29 3.67 3.77
N VAL A 182 17.09 4.10 4.21
CA VAL A 182 16.46 3.62 5.45
C VAL A 182 16.06 2.14 5.35
N ARG A 183 15.60 1.70 4.17
CA ARG A 183 15.24 0.30 3.86
C ARG A 183 14.07 -0.27 4.67
N GLY A 184 13.18 0.57 5.12
CA GLY A 184 11.98 0.24 5.87
C GLY A 184 11.08 1.46 6.02
N THR A 185 9.93 1.29 6.66
CA THR A 185 9.06 2.43 6.99
C THR A 185 9.68 3.28 8.11
N THR A 186 9.35 4.56 8.11
CA THR A 186 9.68 5.48 9.20
C THR A 186 8.42 5.90 9.94
N PRO A 187 8.51 6.34 11.20
CA PRO A 187 7.42 7.07 11.83
C PRO A 187 6.93 8.21 10.92
N VAL A 188 5.62 8.47 10.93
CA VAL A 188 5.04 9.55 10.11
C VAL A 188 5.62 10.90 10.50
N GLY A 189 5.91 11.75 9.51
CA GLY A 189 6.40 13.11 9.74
C GLY A 189 7.87 13.22 10.09
N VAL A 190 8.68 12.20 9.90
CA VAL A 190 10.15 12.27 10.14
C VAL A 190 10.83 13.20 9.13
N PHE A 191 10.20 13.46 7.99
CA PHE A 191 10.73 14.31 6.92
C PHE A 191 9.92 15.60 6.75
N PRO A 192 10.04 16.58 7.65
CA PRO A 192 9.19 17.78 7.61
C PRO A 192 9.42 18.66 6.38
N GLY A 193 10.58 18.54 5.71
CA GLY A 193 10.83 19.18 4.42
C GLY A 193 10.02 18.61 3.26
N GLY A 194 9.39 17.45 3.45
CA GLY A 194 8.57 16.76 2.47
C GLY A 194 7.07 17.03 2.56
N ASP A 195 6.64 17.85 3.51
CA ASP A 195 5.24 18.18 3.67
C ASP A 195 4.71 19.02 2.51
N THR A 196 3.44 18.83 2.17
CA THR A 196 2.80 19.76 1.23
C THR A 196 2.61 21.13 1.89
N PRO A 197 2.54 22.22 1.11
CA PRO A 197 2.20 23.54 1.67
C PRO A 197 0.86 23.58 2.42
N GLU A 198 -0.02 22.63 2.15
CA GLU A 198 -1.31 22.47 2.83
C GLU A 198 -1.21 21.64 4.13
N GLY A 199 -0.01 21.16 4.49
CA GLY A 199 0.27 20.43 5.72
C GLY A 199 -0.01 18.93 5.66
N LEU A 200 -0.08 18.35 4.47
CA LEU A 200 -0.15 16.89 4.33
C LEU A 200 1.25 16.29 4.36
N VAL A 201 1.39 15.22 5.09
CA VAL A 201 2.66 14.58 5.44
C VAL A 201 2.81 13.25 4.72
N ASP A 202 4.04 12.90 4.34
CA ASP A 202 4.39 11.63 3.67
C ASP A 202 3.58 11.35 2.37
N MET A 203 3.23 12.42 1.62
CA MET A 203 2.57 12.26 0.32
C MET A 203 3.54 11.80 -0.80
N SER A 204 4.83 11.75 -0.52
CA SER A 204 5.89 11.25 -1.41
C SER A 204 6.80 10.32 -0.62
N GLY A 205 6.82 9.04 -0.94
CA GLY A 205 7.65 8.04 -0.27
C GLY A 205 6.97 7.41 0.96
N ASN A 206 7.75 6.79 1.82
CA ASN A 206 7.41 6.00 2.99
C ASN A 206 6.59 4.75 2.63
N VAL A 207 5.31 4.86 2.30
CA VAL A 207 4.47 3.74 1.88
C VAL A 207 3.60 4.09 0.66
N TRP A 208 3.41 3.13 -0.24
CA TRP A 208 2.32 3.19 -1.19
C TRP A 208 0.99 3.25 -0.45
N GLU A 209 0.04 3.98 -1.00
CA GLU A 209 -1.26 4.16 -0.38
C GLU A 209 -2.39 3.68 -1.28
N TRP A 210 -3.22 2.78 -0.73
CA TRP A 210 -4.43 2.33 -1.40
C TRP A 210 -5.38 3.49 -1.68
N THR A 211 -5.94 3.51 -2.88
CA THR A 211 -7.06 4.37 -3.25
C THR A 211 -8.33 3.54 -3.49
N SER A 212 -9.49 4.16 -3.55
CA SER A 212 -10.73 3.47 -3.91
C SER A 212 -10.79 3.09 -5.39
N SER A 213 -10.00 3.74 -6.25
CA SER A 213 -10.12 3.68 -7.70
C SER A 213 -9.61 2.37 -8.29
N ALA A 214 -10.42 1.73 -9.13
CA ALA A 214 -9.98 0.73 -10.07
C ALA A 214 -9.05 1.34 -11.13
N TYR A 215 -8.08 0.55 -11.58
CA TYR A 215 -7.17 1.03 -12.61
C TYR A 215 -7.85 1.11 -13.97
N HIS A 216 -7.80 2.29 -14.55
CA HIS A 216 -8.14 2.53 -15.96
C HIS A 216 -7.04 3.37 -16.61
N PRO A 217 -6.75 3.17 -17.90
CA PRO A 217 -5.79 4.00 -18.63
C PRO A 217 -6.31 5.44 -18.76
N TYR A 218 -5.39 6.39 -18.96
CA TYR A 218 -5.76 7.75 -19.35
C TYR A 218 -6.12 7.82 -20.84
N PRO A 219 -6.98 8.79 -21.29
CA PRO A 219 -7.62 9.82 -20.46
C PRO A 219 -8.74 9.27 -19.60
N TYR A 220 -9.01 9.90 -18.46
CA TYR A 220 -10.15 9.55 -17.63
C TYR A 220 -11.46 9.77 -18.38
N ALA A 221 -12.15 8.69 -18.70
CA ALA A 221 -13.57 8.77 -18.97
C ALA A 221 -14.31 9.04 -17.64
N ALA A 222 -15.40 9.78 -17.70
CA ALA A 222 -16.30 9.96 -16.56
C ALA A 222 -17.09 8.65 -16.34
N ASP A 223 -16.37 7.56 -16.06
CA ASP A 223 -16.96 6.25 -15.82
C ASP A 223 -17.14 6.07 -14.31
N ALA A 224 -18.40 6.01 -13.87
CA ALA A 224 -18.77 5.78 -12.48
C ALA A 224 -18.24 4.44 -11.93
N ARG A 225 -17.86 3.50 -12.79
CA ARG A 225 -17.36 2.18 -12.38
C ARG A 225 -15.96 2.20 -11.76
N ARG A 226 -15.16 3.26 -11.97
CA ARG A 226 -13.81 3.34 -11.37
C ARG A 226 -13.83 3.27 -9.86
N GLU A 227 -14.85 3.84 -9.24
CA GLU A 227 -15.00 3.85 -7.76
C GLU A 227 -15.96 2.76 -7.27
N ASP A 228 -16.39 1.86 -8.16
CA ASP A 228 -17.27 0.74 -7.82
C ASP A 228 -16.50 -0.30 -6.98
N PRO A 229 -16.87 -0.51 -5.72
CA PRO A 229 -16.23 -1.49 -4.85
C PRO A 229 -16.50 -2.94 -5.26
N GLU A 230 -17.57 -3.18 -6.02
CA GLU A 230 -17.95 -4.51 -6.47
C GLU A 230 -17.23 -4.94 -7.77
N GLN A 231 -16.42 -4.06 -8.35
CA GLN A 231 -15.53 -4.42 -9.45
C GLN A 231 -14.33 -5.21 -8.92
N THR A 232 -14.54 -6.47 -8.59
CA THR A 232 -13.59 -7.33 -7.87
C THR A 232 -12.42 -7.80 -8.73
N ASP A 233 -12.58 -7.84 -10.05
CA ASP A 233 -11.55 -8.27 -11.00
C ASP A 233 -10.56 -7.14 -11.34
N ALA A 234 -10.85 -5.92 -10.91
CA ALA A 234 -10.01 -4.78 -11.22
C ALA A 234 -8.91 -4.60 -10.17
N ARG A 235 -7.67 -4.47 -10.65
CA ARG A 235 -6.58 -3.99 -9.81
C ARG A 235 -6.87 -2.58 -9.32
N ARG A 236 -6.46 -2.28 -8.10
CA ARG A 236 -6.67 -0.97 -7.46
C ARG A 236 -5.44 -0.10 -7.58
N VAL A 237 -5.66 1.17 -7.81
CA VAL A 237 -4.58 2.14 -7.92
C VAL A 237 -3.98 2.42 -6.55
N VAL A 238 -2.66 2.48 -6.49
CA VAL A 238 -1.89 2.97 -5.34
C VAL A 238 -1.03 4.15 -5.72
N ARG A 239 -0.77 5.04 -4.77
CA ARG A 239 -0.13 6.33 -4.99
C ARG A 239 0.97 6.59 -3.95
N GLY A 240 1.86 7.55 -4.23
CA GLY A 240 2.84 8.09 -3.31
C GLY A 240 4.25 7.52 -3.42
N GLY A 241 4.43 6.31 -3.94
CA GLY A 241 5.71 5.61 -3.85
C GLY A 241 5.96 5.09 -2.44
N SER A 242 7.12 4.52 -2.20
CA SER A 242 7.48 3.98 -0.88
C SER A 242 8.98 4.05 -0.64
N TRP A 243 9.42 3.66 0.54
CA TRP A 243 10.83 3.51 0.91
C TRP A 243 11.63 2.61 -0.04
N PHE A 244 10.94 1.72 -0.76
CA PHE A 244 11.53 0.80 -1.73
C PHE A 244 11.72 1.43 -3.13
N ASN A 245 11.03 2.51 -3.43
CA ASN A 245 11.04 3.15 -4.75
C ASN A 245 11.94 4.38 -4.78
N GLY A 246 12.65 4.54 -5.90
CA GLY A 246 13.43 5.75 -6.15
C GLY A 246 12.57 6.97 -6.51
N ARG A 247 13.23 8.10 -6.72
CA ARG A 247 12.66 9.42 -7.06
C ARG A 247 11.51 9.41 -8.07
N HIS A 248 11.56 8.52 -9.04
CA HIS A 248 10.49 8.43 -10.06
C HIS A 248 9.18 7.95 -9.48
N GLY A 249 9.22 6.99 -8.54
CA GLY A 249 8.06 6.46 -7.84
C GLY A 249 7.45 7.46 -6.85
N ALA A 250 8.28 8.29 -6.23
CA ALA A 250 7.85 9.30 -5.26
C ALA A 250 7.14 10.53 -5.86
N ARG A 251 7.07 10.66 -7.20
CA ARG A 251 6.33 11.75 -7.86
C ARG A 251 4.83 11.66 -7.57
N CYS A 252 4.20 12.79 -7.25
CA CYS A 252 2.77 12.85 -6.98
C CYS A 252 1.89 12.28 -8.11
N ALA A 253 2.31 12.40 -9.38
CA ALA A 253 1.57 11.88 -10.53
C ALA A 253 1.88 10.40 -10.84
N TYR A 254 2.85 9.78 -10.14
CA TYR A 254 3.19 8.39 -10.42
C TYR A 254 2.10 7.45 -9.90
N ARG A 255 1.74 6.47 -10.71
CA ARG A 255 0.69 5.47 -10.44
C ARG A 255 1.30 4.08 -10.39
N SER A 256 0.88 3.28 -9.45
CA SER A 256 1.06 1.83 -9.50
C SER A 256 -0.27 1.13 -9.22
N VAL A 257 -0.29 -0.17 -9.38
CA VAL A 257 -1.53 -0.96 -9.26
C VAL A 257 -1.22 -2.30 -8.61
N PHE A 258 -2.14 -2.74 -7.75
CA PHE A 258 -2.07 -4.07 -7.14
C PHE A 258 -3.46 -4.72 -7.10
N ASP A 259 -3.46 -6.05 -7.04
CA ASP A 259 -4.68 -6.80 -6.78
C ASP A 259 -5.22 -6.48 -5.39
N PRO A 260 -6.56 -6.43 -5.19
CA PRO A 260 -7.16 -6.05 -3.91
C PRO A 260 -6.71 -6.89 -2.71
N VAL A 261 -6.27 -8.13 -2.92
CA VAL A 261 -5.78 -9.05 -1.88
C VAL A 261 -4.29 -8.89 -1.57
N PHE A 262 -3.58 -8.03 -2.32
CA PHE A 262 -2.15 -7.87 -2.20
C PHE A 262 -1.75 -7.19 -0.87
N ARG A 263 -0.69 -7.70 -0.21
CA ARG A 263 -0.19 -7.24 1.10
C ARG A 263 1.33 -7.18 1.08
N ARG A 264 1.92 -6.03 1.40
CA ARG A 264 3.38 -5.84 1.44
C ARG A 264 3.79 -4.85 2.53
N ASN A 265 5.04 -4.97 2.98
CA ASN A 265 5.64 -4.11 4.01
C ASN A 265 5.95 -2.67 3.56
N TYR A 266 5.53 -2.30 2.37
CA TYR A 266 5.63 -0.96 1.80
C TYR A 266 4.28 -0.41 1.33
N LEU A 267 3.17 -1.06 1.73
CA LEU A 267 1.82 -0.74 1.26
C LEU A 267 0.89 -0.52 2.44
N GLY A 268 0.42 0.69 2.59
CA GLY A 268 -0.52 1.18 3.59
C GLY A 268 -1.64 1.99 2.95
N PHE A 269 -2.19 2.98 3.66
CA PHE A 269 -3.26 3.85 3.16
C PHE A 269 -3.44 5.08 4.05
N ARG A 270 -4.18 6.06 3.53
CA ARG A 270 -4.77 7.15 4.33
C ARG A 270 -6.27 7.24 4.11
N VAL A 271 -6.96 7.93 5.00
CA VAL A 271 -8.41 8.08 4.97
C VAL A 271 -8.82 9.45 4.43
N LEU A 272 -10.05 9.53 3.91
CA LEU A 272 -10.70 10.78 3.55
C LEU A 272 -12.05 10.86 4.25
N CYS A 273 -12.29 11.97 4.97
CA CYS A 273 -13.59 12.27 5.55
C CYS A 273 -14.44 13.04 4.53
N VAL A 274 -15.60 12.52 4.22
CA VAL A 274 -16.59 13.21 3.41
C VAL A 274 -17.47 14.01 4.39
N SER A 275 -17.26 15.31 4.46
CA SER A 275 -18.20 16.18 5.20
C SER A 275 -19.56 16.07 4.52
N PRO A 276 -20.66 15.85 5.28
CA PRO A 276 -21.98 15.96 4.70
C PRO A 276 -22.13 17.37 4.13
N ILE A 277 -22.45 17.47 2.84
CA ILE A 277 -22.81 18.76 2.25
C ILE A 277 -24.00 19.28 3.03
N PRO A 278 -23.94 20.45 3.69
CA PRO A 278 -25.10 20.99 4.35
C PRO A 278 -26.25 21.06 3.34
N LYS A 279 -27.37 20.38 3.62
CA LYS A 279 -28.57 20.57 2.81
C LYS A 279 -28.91 22.07 2.92
N ARG A 280 -28.77 22.77 1.79
CA ARG A 280 -29.23 24.14 1.64
C ARG A 280 -30.76 24.19 1.64
#